data_1b04506f20818653070e9c35c6029118
#
_entry.id   1b04506f20818653070e9c35c6029118
#
_cell.length_a   1.000
_cell.length_b   1.000
_cell.length_c   1.000
_cell.angle_alpha   90.00
_cell.angle_beta   90.00
_cell.angle_gamma   90.00
#
_symmetry.space_group_name_H-M   'P 1'
#
loop_
_entity.id
_entity.type
_entity.pdbx_description
1 polymer ?
#
loop_
_entity_poly.entity_id
_entity_poly.type
_entity_poly.pdbx_seq_one_letter_code
_entity_poly.pdbx_strand_id
1 'polypeptide(L)'
;LTFYTTLANAQAGTNAILPQQIITNSGTFFIRFTSNNACPNTGTLTITLKSGKKSDTLRDQVVCSGEKATLNAGAGFTSYLWSTGATTPSITVGAGVYFVDLGFNGCIYRQQVTVTTAESPVITSIKVTGSTATINVTGGTAPYQYSLNGIDYQSSNTFTGLQRGPHTVYVLGADGCRPVTKEFLIINLVNAITPNGDGHNDVLNYSELRLKQNVSIEVVDRYGAPVYKSSDKNYIWDGKV
;
A
#
# COMPACT_ATOMS: atom_id res chain seq x y z
N LEU A 1 23.88 40.95 35.87
CA LEU A 1 23.59 39.58 36.21
C LEU A 1 24.37 38.65 35.27
N THR A 2 25.20 37.79 35.78
CA THR A 2 26.02 36.86 34.99
C THR A 2 25.88 35.43 35.51
N PHE A 3 25.90 34.45 34.61
CA PHE A 3 25.67 33.04 34.93
C PHE A 3 26.98 32.26 34.76
N TYR A 4 27.17 31.23 35.60
CA TYR A 4 28.38 30.41 35.65
C TYR A 4 28.02 28.93 35.89
N THR A 5 28.92 28.04 35.45
CA THR A 5 28.76 26.59 35.65
C THR A 5 29.33 26.12 37.02
N THR A 6 30.17 26.91 37.68
CA THR A 6 30.73 26.58 38.97
C THR A 6 30.69 27.77 39.96
N LEU A 7 30.59 27.48 41.24
CA LEU A 7 30.61 28.50 42.28
C LEU A 7 31.96 29.28 42.26
N ALA A 8 33.09 28.61 42.07
CA ALA A 8 34.41 29.24 42.03
C ALA A 8 34.48 30.28 40.88
N ASN A 9 33.97 29.96 39.70
CA ASN A 9 33.95 30.89 38.58
C ASN A 9 33.01 32.09 38.87
N ALA A 10 31.87 31.84 39.52
CA ALA A 10 30.95 32.90 39.92
C ALA A 10 31.60 33.86 40.96
N GLN A 11 32.30 33.30 41.94
CA GLN A 11 33.02 34.10 42.94
C GLN A 11 34.16 34.91 42.34
N ALA A 12 34.94 34.28 41.44
CA ALA A 12 36.05 34.96 40.74
C ALA A 12 35.58 35.91 39.66
N GLY A 13 34.37 35.72 39.09
CA GLY A 13 33.85 36.48 37.95
C GLY A 13 34.48 36.08 36.62
N THR A 14 35.00 34.86 36.52
CA THR A 14 35.68 34.29 35.34
C THR A 14 34.85 33.18 34.66
N ASN A 15 35.07 32.97 33.35
CA ASN A 15 34.42 31.89 32.61
C ASN A 15 32.86 31.93 32.66
N ALA A 16 32.30 33.09 32.50
CA ALA A 16 30.86 33.29 32.45
C ALA A 16 30.23 32.51 31.29
N ILE A 17 29.02 32.03 31.48
CA ILE A 17 28.19 31.51 30.41
C ILE A 17 27.82 32.67 29.48
N LEU A 18 28.08 32.51 28.18
CA LEU A 18 27.77 33.52 27.18
C LEU A 18 26.24 33.70 27.01
N PRO A 19 25.77 34.91 26.69
CA PRO A 19 24.39 35.15 26.29
C PRO A 19 24.00 34.20 25.14
N GLN A 20 22.83 33.61 25.19
CA GLN A 20 22.32 32.66 24.18
C GLN A 20 23.02 31.30 24.14
N GLN A 21 23.82 30.94 25.09
CA GLN A 21 24.38 29.59 25.21
C GLN A 21 23.22 28.58 25.45
N ILE A 22 23.18 27.50 24.62
CA ILE A 22 22.20 26.44 24.76
C ILE A 22 22.58 25.57 25.95
N ILE A 23 21.66 25.38 26.89
CA ILE A 23 21.80 24.47 28.01
C ILE A 23 21.29 23.09 27.58
N THR A 24 22.15 22.11 27.51
CA THR A 24 21.82 20.75 27.03
C THR A 24 21.58 19.74 28.14
N ASN A 25 21.94 20.09 29.39
CA ASN A 25 21.76 19.21 30.55
C ASN A 25 21.12 19.97 31.71
N SER A 26 20.34 19.24 32.52
CA SER A 26 19.85 19.75 33.81
C SER A 26 21.06 19.95 34.74
N GLY A 27 20.99 20.97 35.56
CA GLY A 27 22.08 21.26 36.50
C GLY A 27 21.86 22.46 37.37
N THR A 28 22.79 22.68 38.31
CA THR A 28 22.84 23.86 39.12
C THR A 28 23.82 24.84 38.51
N PHE A 29 23.38 26.03 38.30
CA PHE A 29 24.15 27.17 37.78
C PHE A 29 24.28 28.20 38.88
N PHE A 30 25.35 29.01 38.81
CA PHE A 30 25.64 30.04 39.78
C PHE A 30 25.45 31.41 39.13
N ILE A 31 24.89 32.33 39.90
CA ILE A 31 24.59 33.68 39.48
C ILE A 31 25.48 34.60 40.27
N ARG A 32 26.11 35.57 39.58
CA ARG A 32 26.84 36.68 40.22
C ARG A 32 26.10 37.98 40.08
N PHE A 33 25.84 38.58 41.19
CA PHE A 33 25.34 39.96 41.26
C PHE A 33 26.50 40.93 41.53
N THR A 34 26.62 41.93 40.73
CA THR A 34 27.60 43.00 40.88
C THR A 34 26.87 44.33 40.96
N SER A 35 27.37 45.19 41.84
CA SER A 35 26.88 46.55 41.98
C SER A 35 28.10 47.49 42.14
N ASN A 36 27.96 48.75 41.72
CA ASN A 36 29.05 49.73 41.86
C ASN A 36 29.31 50.11 43.32
N ASN A 37 28.33 49.83 44.21
CA ASN A 37 28.37 50.32 45.59
C ASN A 37 28.34 49.20 46.65
N ALA A 38 28.48 47.91 46.23
CA ALA A 38 28.47 46.78 47.16
C ALA A 38 29.37 45.65 46.67
N CYS A 39 29.83 44.80 47.62
CA CYS A 39 30.60 43.60 47.29
C CYS A 39 29.78 42.64 46.41
N PRO A 40 30.42 41.99 45.42
CA PRO A 40 29.76 40.97 44.64
C PRO A 40 29.18 39.85 45.53
N ASN A 41 27.97 39.42 45.18
CA ASN A 41 27.35 38.30 45.87
C ASN A 41 26.96 37.23 44.82
N THR A 42 26.82 35.96 45.27
CA THR A 42 26.51 34.83 44.42
C THR A 42 25.23 34.16 44.89
N GLY A 43 24.45 33.65 43.95
CA GLY A 43 23.25 32.83 44.19
C GLY A 43 23.30 31.55 43.37
N THR A 44 22.39 30.67 43.60
CA THR A 44 22.22 29.40 42.83
C THR A 44 20.95 29.42 42.01
N LEU A 45 21.00 28.82 40.81
CA LEU A 45 19.87 28.59 39.94
C LEU A 45 19.88 27.13 39.49
N THR A 46 18.83 26.38 39.85
CA THR A 46 18.64 25.01 39.35
C THR A 46 17.78 25.03 38.08
N ILE A 47 18.36 24.52 36.99
CA ILE A 47 17.66 24.30 35.74
C ILE A 47 17.39 22.82 35.58
N THR A 48 16.11 22.45 35.42
CA THR A 48 15.71 21.09 35.13
C THR A 48 15.15 21.02 33.69
N LEU A 49 15.89 20.35 32.81
CA LEU A 49 15.41 20.07 31.49
C LEU A 49 14.42 18.92 31.55
N LYS A 50 13.23 19.14 31.04
CA LYS A 50 12.21 18.13 30.86
C LYS A 50 12.31 17.57 29.45
N SER A 51 12.31 16.25 29.32
CA SER A 51 12.27 15.59 28.01
C SER A 51 10.84 15.24 27.62
N GLY A 52 10.49 15.46 26.38
CA GLY A 52 9.25 14.94 25.80
C GLY A 52 9.32 13.41 25.68
N LYS A 53 8.15 12.78 25.70
CA LYS A 53 8.01 11.32 25.51
C LYS A 53 7.45 11.03 24.12
N LYS A 54 8.07 10.07 23.43
CA LYS A 54 7.60 9.53 22.16
C LYS A 54 6.58 8.42 22.40
N SER A 55 5.61 8.27 21.49
CA SER A 55 4.74 7.11 21.45
C SER A 55 5.48 5.88 20.94
N ASP A 56 5.35 4.77 21.65
CA ASP A 56 5.92 3.47 21.27
C ASP A 56 4.96 2.64 20.40
N THR A 57 3.70 3.05 20.33
CA THR A 57 2.62 2.35 19.59
C THR A 57 2.33 2.96 18.23
N LEU A 58 2.58 4.27 18.07
CA LEU A 58 2.30 4.97 16.82
C LEU A 58 3.31 4.58 15.74
N ARG A 59 2.82 3.98 14.66
CA ARG A 59 3.61 3.49 13.52
C ARG A 59 2.92 3.81 12.22
N ASP A 60 3.73 3.90 11.16
CA ASP A 60 3.23 3.99 9.78
C ASP A 60 2.36 2.77 9.46
N GLN A 61 1.32 3.00 8.67
CA GLN A 61 0.35 1.97 8.29
C GLN A 61 0.12 1.99 6.78
N VAL A 62 -0.27 0.82 6.27
CA VAL A 62 -0.70 0.65 4.89
C VAL A 62 -2.16 0.22 4.91
N VAL A 63 -2.99 0.82 4.08
CA VAL A 63 -4.42 0.50 3.95
C VAL A 63 -4.79 0.22 2.51
N CYS A 64 -5.85 -0.52 2.29
CA CYS A 64 -6.40 -0.71 0.97
C CYS A 64 -7.00 0.61 0.43
N SER A 65 -7.10 0.72 -0.89
CA SER A 65 -7.68 1.91 -1.53
C SER A 65 -9.10 2.18 -1.02
N GLY A 66 -9.32 3.39 -0.51
CA GLY A 66 -10.59 3.82 0.06
C GLY A 66 -10.84 3.39 1.51
N GLU A 67 -9.93 2.64 2.12
CA GLU A 67 -10.03 2.25 3.54
C GLU A 67 -9.35 3.26 4.46
N LYS A 68 -9.58 3.10 5.76
CA LYS A 68 -9.04 3.98 6.80
C LYS A 68 -8.21 3.18 7.79
N ALA A 69 -7.12 3.81 8.28
CA ALA A 69 -6.31 3.32 9.38
C ALA A 69 -6.76 3.90 10.72
N THR A 70 -6.59 3.15 11.79
CA THR A 70 -6.68 3.67 13.16
C THR A 70 -5.27 3.92 13.68
N LEU A 71 -4.90 5.19 13.80
CA LEU A 71 -3.66 5.63 14.40
C LEU A 71 -3.84 5.73 15.91
N ASN A 72 -3.00 5.04 16.67
CA ASN A 72 -3.07 5.03 18.14
C ASN A 72 -1.75 5.48 18.73
N ALA A 73 -1.75 6.63 19.39
CA ALA A 73 -0.60 7.18 20.08
C ALA A 73 -0.31 6.51 21.44
N GLY A 74 -1.17 5.59 21.88
CA GLY A 74 -1.03 4.92 23.16
C GLY A 74 -1.49 5.77 24.35
N ALA A 75 -1.38 5.20 25.53
CA ALA A 75 -1.74 5.85 26.80
C ALA A 75 -0.50 6.47 27.50
N GLY A 76 -0.76 7.24 28.56
CA GLY A 76 0.29 7.78 29.44
C GLY A 76 0.82 9.16 29.03
N PHE A 77 0.11 9.87 28.19
CA PHE A 77 0.32 11.28 27.88
C PHE A 77 -0.73 12.14 28.58
N THR A 78 -0.38 13.38 28.91
CA THR A 78 -1.27 14.35 29.57
C THR A 78 -2.21 15.04 28.58
N SER A 79 -1.81 15.09 27.30
CA SER A 79 -2.64 15.65 26.22
C SER A 79 -2.22 15.08 24.88
N TYR A 80 -3.16 15.14 23.94
CA TYR A 80 -3.00 14.77 22.52
C TYR A 80 -3.56 15.92 21.68
N LEU A 81 -2.89 16.27 20.59
CA LEU A 81 -3.41 17.16 19.58
C LEU A 81 -2.93 16.68 18.21
N TRP A 82 -3.85 16.10 17.46
CA TRP A 82 -3.58 15.62 16.12
C TRP A 82 -3.65 16.76 15.09
N SER A 83 -2.97 16.58 13.96
CA SER A 83 -3.08 17.48 12.80
C SER A 83 -4.51 17.65 12.28
N THR A 84 -5.40 16.74 12.60
CA THR A 84 -6.84 16.79 12.30
C THR A 84 -7.63 17.64 13.30
N GLY A 85 -7.01 18.12 14.38
CA GLY A 85 -7.66 18.83 15.48
C GLY A 85 -8.21 17.92 16.57
N ALA A 86 -8.17 16.60 16.41
CA ALA A 86 -8.63 15.66 17.43
C ALA A 86 -7.70 15.65 18.66
N THR A 87 -8.30 15.44 19.85
CA THR A 87 -7.59 15.40 21.14
C THR A 87 -7.65 14.04 21.83
N THR A 88 -8.10 13.02 21.11
CA THR A 88 -8.21 11.63 21.60
C THR A 88 -6.89 10.86 21.44
N PRO A 89 -6.64 9.81 22.23
CA PRO A 89 -5.46 8.97 22.07
C PRO A 89 -5.33 8.29 20.70
N SER A 90 -6.44 8.13 19.98
CA SER A 90 -6.49 7.52 18.66
C SER A 90 -7.41 8.28 17.72
N ILE A 91 -7.12 8.19 16.41
CA ILE A 91 -7.93 8.74 15.32
C ILE A 91 -8.06 7.71 14.20
N THR A 92 -9.14 7.80 13.41
CA THR A 92 -9.35 6.98 12.21
C THR A 92 -9.28 7.87 10.98
N VAL A 93 -8.30 7.62 10.10
CA VAL A 93 -7.97 8.49 8.97
C VAL A 93 -7.69 7.69 7.71
N GLY A 94 -7.84 8.30 6.55
CA GLY A 94 -7.41 7.75 5.26
C GLY A 94 -5.90 7.86 5.04
N ALA A 95 -5.45 7.54 3.83
CA ALA A 95 -4.06 7.76 3.43
C ALA A 95 -3.67 9.24 3.54
N GLY A 96 -2.47 9.51 4.04
CA GLY A 96 -1.97 10.85 4.28
C GLY A 96 -0.83 10.89 5.28
N VAL A 97 -0.28 12.08 5.48
CA VAL A 97 0.74 12.34 6.50
C VAL A 97 0.09 13.08 7.66
N TYR A 98 0.26 12.55 8.85
CA TYR A 98 -0.32 13.09 10.07
C TYR A 98 0.76 13.34 11.10
N PHE A 99 0.49 14.20 12.06
CA PHE A 99 1.30 14.32 13.27
C PHE A 99 0.39 14.41 14.49
N VAL A 100 0.97 14.07 15.62
CA VAL A 100 0.36 14.28 16.94
C VAL A 100 1.35 15.00 17.84
N ASP A 101 0.86 16.01 18.54
CA ASP A 101 1.56 16.69 19.62
C ASP A 101 1.18 15.99 20.93
N LEU A 102 2.17 15.36 21.55
CA LEU A 102 2.05 14.55 22.78
C LEU A 102 2.54 15.34 23.99
N GLY A 103 1.62 15.64 24.91
CA GLY A 103 1.98 16.30 26.16
C GLY A 103 2.48 15.30 27.20
N PHE A 104 3.65 15.57 27.79
CA PHE A 104 4.21 14.75 28.86
C PHE A 104 5.11 15.59 29.77
N ASN A 105 4.87 15.57 31.09
CA ASN A 105 5.65 16.32 32.08
C ASN A 105 5.81 17.82 31.78
N GLY A 106 4.80 18.44 31.15
CA GLY A 106 4.83 19.84 30.76
C GLY A 106 5.65 20.13 29.48
N CYS A 107 6.12 19.11 28.78
CA CYS A 107 6.73 19.21 27.45
C CYS A 107 5.76 18.70 26.38
N ILE A 108 5.92 19.19 25.15
CA ILE A 108 5.21 18.68 23.98
C ILE A 108 6.23 18.04 23.05
N TYR A 109 5.94 16.81 22.62
CA TYR A 109 6.69 16.09 21.60
C TYR A 109 5.84 15.86 20.37
N ARG A 110 6.27 16.38 19.20
CA ARG A 110 5.60 16.13 17.93
C ARG A 110 6.12 14.86 17.31
N GLN A 111 5.22 13.93 16.99
CA GLN A 111 5.52 12.70 16.27
C GLN A 111 4.72 12.64 14.98
N GLN A 112 5.43 12.39 13.88
CA GLN A 112 4.81 12.19 12.57
C GLN A 112 4.55 10.72 12.32
N VAL A 113 3.53 10.43 11.54
CA VAL A 113 3.12 9.10 11.08
C VAL A 113 2.53 9.21 9.68
N THR A 114 2.77 8.21 8.86
CA THR A 114 2.28 8.15 7.48
C THR A 114 1.32 6.97 7.31
N VAL A 115 0.20 7.21 6.65
CA VAL A 115 -0.71 6.18 6.17
C VAL A 115 -0.61 6.17 4.65
N THR A 116 -0.17 5.05 4.08
CA THR A 116 -0.04 4.86 2.63
C THR A 116 -1.12 3.94 2.10
N THR A 117 -1.46 4.07 0.82
CA THR A 117 -2.36 3.13 0.14
C THR A 117 -1.54 1.98 -0.43
N ALA A 118 -1.98 0.74 -0.22
CA ALA A 118 -1.40 -0.43 -0.88
C ALA A 118 -1.55 -0.33 -2.40
N GLU A 119 -0.50 -0.62 -3.14
CA GLU A 119 -0.57 -0.74 -4.58
C GLU A 119 -1.28 -2.04 -4.96
N SER A 120 -2.22 -1.96 -5.90
CA SER A 120 -2.90 -3.14 -6.41
C SER A 120 -2.03 -3.90 -7.41
N PRO A 121 -2.07 -5.23 -7.45
CA PRO A 121 -1.49 -6.02 -8.54
C PRO A 121 -2.07 -5.62 -9.89
N VAL A 122 -1.27 -5.73 -10.95
CA VAL A 122 -1.70 -5.48 -12.34
C VAL A 122 -1.50 -6.75 -13.16
N ILE A 123 -2.60 -7.32 -13.70
CA ILE A 123 -2.54 -8.45 -14.60
C ILE A 123 -2.10 -7.94 -15.99
N THR A 124 -0.81 -8.07 -16.29
CA THR A 124 -0.21 -7.55 -17.53
C THR A 124 -0.62 -8.37 -18.73
N SER A 125 -0.57 -9.70 -18.63
CA SER A 125 -1.00 -10.59 -19.71
C SER A 125 -1.49 -11.93 -19.17
N ILE A 126 -2.30 -12.61 -19.99
CA ILE A 126 -2.72 -13.99 -19.79
C ILE A 126 -2.33 -14.76 -21.05
N LYS A 127 -1.38 -15.69 -20.92
CA LYS A 127 -0.95 -16.55 -22.03
C LYS A 127 -1.80 -17.82 -21.99
N VAL A 128 -2.56 -18.04 -23.06
CA VAL A 128 -3.38 -19.25 -23.23
C VAL A 128 -2.70 -20.16 -24.23
N THR A 129 -2.57 -21.46 -23.88
CA THR A 129 -2.04 -22.51 -24.75
C THR A 129 -2.88 -23.77 -24.54
N GLY A 130 -3.71 -24.13 -25.53
CA GLY A 130 -4.69 -25.21 -25.36
C GLY A 130 -5.63 -24.93 -24.19
N SER A 131 -5.73 -25.86 -23.24
CA SER A 131 -6.53 -25.73 -22.03
C SER A 131 -5.77 -25.15 -20.82
N THR A 132 -4.60 -24.54 -21.07
CA THR A 132 -3.75 -23.98 -20.00
C THR A 132 -3.70 -22.45 -20.11
N ALA A 133 -3.84 -21.78 -18.98
CA ALA A 133 -3.65 -20.32 -18.87
C ALA A 133 -2.55 -20.02 -17.86
N THR A 134 -1.60 -19.16 -18.24
CA THR A 134 -0.54 -18.63 -17.36
C THR A 134 -0.71 -17.13 -17.20
N ILE A 135 -0.77 -16.68 -15.95
CA ILE A 135 -1.09 -15.31 -15.59
C ILE A 135 0.19 -14.56 -15.24
N ASN A 136 0.44 -13.42 -15.90
CA ASN A 136 1.58 -12.55 -15.61
C ASN A 136 1.09 -11.30 -14.86
N VAL A 137 1.74 -11.03 -13.73
CA VAL A 137 1.35 -9.97 -12.79
C VAL A 137 2.57 -9.12 -12.45
N THR A 138 2.35 -7.82 -12.31
CA THR A 138 3.33 -6.85 -11.82
C THR A 138 2.70 -5.91 -10.80
N GLY A 139 3.52 -5.18 -10.03
CA GLY A 139 3.03 -4.24 -9.01
C GLY A 139 2.36 -4.95 -7.82
N GLY A 140 1.84 -4.19 -6.89
CA GLY A 140 1.28 -4.72 -5.65
C GLY A 140 2.30 -5.40 -4.75
N THR A 141 1.83 -6.16 -3.77
CA THR A 141 2.67 -6.84 -2.78
C THR A 141 2.70 -8.34 -3.03
N ALA A 142 3.89 -8.88 -3.39
CA ALA A 142 4.11 -10.33 -3.51
C ALA A 142 4.25 -10.99 -2.11
N PRO A 143 3.99 -12.32 -1.98
CA PRO A 143 3.59 -13.27 -3.02
C PRO A 143 2.12 -13.10 -3.43
N TYR A 144 1.85 -13.39 -4.71
CA TYR A 144 0.47 -13.37 -5.22
C TYR A 144 -0.21 -14.72 -5.05
N GLN A 145 -1.54 -14.65 -4.94
CA GLN A 145 -2.42 -15.81 -4.99
C GLN A 145 -3.41 -15.67 -6.14
N TYR A 146 -3.75 -16.76 -6.78
CA TYR A 146 -4.53 -16.82 -8.01
C TYR A 146 -5.75 -17.71 -7.82
N SER A 147 -6.91 -17.29 -8.34
CA SER A 147 -8.16 -18.06 -8.30
C SER A 147 -8.94 -17.89 -9.61
N LEU A 148 -9.79 -18.86 -9.94
CA LEU A 148 -10.76 -18.77 -11.04
C LEU A 148 -12.20 -18.52 -10.56
N ASN A 149 -12.46 -18.66 -9.26
CA ASN A 149 -13.79 -18.49 -8.67
C ASN A 149 -13.83 -17.40 -7.58
N GLY A 150 -12.66 -16.80 -7.25
CA GLY A 150 -12.53 -15.78 -6.19
C GLY A 150 -12.62 -16.32 -4.77
N ILE A 151 -12.64 -17.64 -4.58
CA ILE A 151 -12.78 -18.31 -3.29
C ILE A 151 -11.58 -19.21 -3.02
N ASP A 152 -11.27 -20.13 -3.93
CA ASP A 152 -10.18 -21.09 -3.81
C ASP A 152 -8.92 -20.52 -4.45
N TYR A 153 -7.96 -20.11 -3.64
CA TYR A 153 -6.71 -19.49 -4.09
C TYR A 153 -5.54 -20.47 -4.05
N GLN A 154 -4.68 -20.40 -5.07
CA GLN A 154 -3.43 -21.13 -5.20
C GLN A 154 -2.25 -20.19 -5.39
N SER A 155 -1.03 -20.65 -5.06
CA SER A 155 0.20 -19.89 -5.31
C SER A 155 0.71 -19.99 -6.75
N SER A 156 0.31 -21.04 -7.48
CA SER A 156 0.68 -21.20 -8.89
C SER A 156 -0.08 -20.19 -9.76
N ASN A 157 0.63 -19.51 -10.64
CA ASN A 157 0.05 -18.60 -11.62
C ASN A 157 -0.48 -19.32 -12.88
N THR A 158 -0.48 -20.67 -12.87
CA THR A 158 -0.85 -21.48 -14.03
C THR A 158 -2.03 -22.38 -13.68
N PHE A 159 -3.04 -22.36 -14.53
CA PHE A 159 -4.23 -23.21 -14.49
C PHE A 159 -4.24 -24.13 -15.68
N THR A 160 -4.50 -25.40 -15.47
CA THR A 160 -4.52 -26.46 -16.50
C THR A 160 -5.87 -27.15 -16.57
N GLY A 161 -6.19 -27.80 -17.69
CA GLY A 161 -7.44 -28.54 -17.85
C GLY A 161 -8.69 -27.65 -17.89
N LEU A 162 -8.52 -26.39 -18.30
CA LEU A 162 -9.62 -25.43 -18.37
C LEU A 162 -10.61 -25.85 -19.47
N GLN A 163 -11.87 -25.76 -19.14
CA GLN A 163 -12.96 -26.00 -20.11
C GLN A 163 -12.96 -24.88 -21.16
N ARG A 164 -13.49 -25.19 -22.34
CA ARG A 164 -13.75 -24.19 -23.38
C ARG A 164 -14.75 -23.15 -22.88
N GLY A 165 -14.50 -21.88 -23.21
CA GLY A 165 -15.38 -20.78 -22.87
C GLY A 165 -14.69 -19.67 -22.07
N PRO A 166 -15.46 -18.69 -21.59
CA PRO A 166 -14.96 -17.57 -20.82
C PRO A 166 -14.60 -17.97 -19.39
N HIS A 167 -13.50 -17.40 -18.91
CA HIS A 167 -13.03 -17.54 -17.54
C HIS A 167 -12.65 -16.19 -16.98
N THR A 168 -12.73 -16.06 -15.66
CA THR A 168 -12.23 -14.90 -14.93
C THR A 168 -11.14 -15.35 -13.98
N VAL A 169 -9.99 -14.69 -14.04
CA VAL A 169 -8.95 -14.86 -13.02
C VAL A 169 -9.03 -13.75 -12.00
N TYR A 170 -8.83 -14.12 -10.75
CA TYR A 170 -8.71 -13.26 -9.57
C TYR A 170 -7.29 -13.34 -9.07
N VAL A 171 -6.64 -12.19 -8.86
CA VAL A 171 -5.28 -12.11 -8.31
C VAL A 171 -5.30 -11.28 -7.04
N LEU A 172 -4.80 -11.89 -5.97
CA LEU A 172 -4.70 -11.29 -4.64
C LEU A 172 -3.23 -11.06 -4.30
N GLY A 173 -2.89 -9.86 -3.81
CA GLY A 173 -1.58 -9.57 -3.23
C GLY A 173 -1.49 -10.00 -1.77
N ALA A 174 -0.27 -10.04 -1.23
CA ALA A 174 -0.01 -10.40 0.17
C ALA A 174 -0.52 -9.36 1.18
N ASP A 175 -0.88 -8.15 0.73
CA ASP A 175 -1.53 -7.12 1.52
C ASP A 175 -2.97 -7.44 1.92
N GLY A 176 -3.59 -8.46 1.31
CA GLY A 176 -4.96 -8.87 1.57
C GLY A 176 -6.03 -7.90 1.07
N CYS A 177 -5.66 -6.93 0.23
CA CYS A 177 -6.61 -6.03 -0.40
C CYS A 177 -7.51 -6.76 -1.40
N ARG A 178 -8.53 -6.05 -1.93
CA ARG A 178 -9.44 -6.67 -2.90
C ARG A 178 -8.69 -7.23 -4.10
N PRO A 179 -9.04 -8.45 -4.56
CA PRO A 179 -8.41 -9.03 -5.73
C PRO A 179 -8.69 -8.21 -6.98
N VAL A 180 -7.71 -8.14 -7.87
CA VAL A 180 -7.92 -7.65 -9.24
C VAL A 180 -8.37 -8.78 -10.12
N THR A 181 -9.20 -8.47 -11.12
CA THR A 181 -9.79 -9.48 -12.01
C THR A 181 -9.50 -9.18 -13.46
N LYS A 182 -9.43 -10.24 -14.27
CA LYS A 182 -9.35 -10.14 -15.72
C LYS A 182 -10.02 -11.33 -16.38
N GLU A 183 -10.83 -11.05 -17.40
CA GLU A 183 -11.47 -12.09 -18.20
C GLU A 183 -10.52 -12.59 -19.30
N PHE A 184 -10.60 -13.87 -19.60
CA PHE A 184 -9.93 -14.50 -20.72
C PHE A 184 -10.79 -15.62 -21.30
N LEU A 185 -10.40 -16.10 -22.47
CA LEU A 185 -11.16 -17.09 -23.23
C LEU A 185 -10.28 -18.28 -23.55
N ILE A 186 -10.77 -19.48 -23.23
CA ILE A 186 -10.21 -20.74 -23.68
C ILE A 186 -10.92 -21.17 -24.95
N ILE A 187 -10.17 -21.27 -26.06
CA ILE A 187 -10.66 -21.74 -27.32
C ILE A 187 -9.90 -23.02 -27.64
N ASN A 188 -10.57 -24.15 -27.58
CA ASN A 188 -10.01 -25.39 -28.07
C ASN A 188 -10.31 -25.52 -29.55
N LEU A 189 -9.28 -25.64 -30.38
CA LEU A 189 -9.46 -25.84 -31.80
C LEU A 189 -10.14 -27.21 -32.01
N VAL A 190 -11.22 -27.20 -32.74
CA VAL A 190 -11.91 -28.41 -33.19
C VAL A 190 -11.08 -28.99 -34.34
N ASN A 191 -10.61 -30.21 -34.18
CA ASN A 191 -9.75 -30.88 -35.19
C ASN A 191 -10.54 -31.49 -36.34
N ALA A 192 -11.83 -31.76 -36.17
CA ALA A 192 -12.70 -32.30 -37.19
C ALA A 192 -14.16 -32.00 -36.88
N ILE A 193 -14.98 -31.86 -37.91
CA ILE A 193 -16.43 -31.90 -37.82
C ILE A 193 -16.94 -33.07 -38.63
N THR A 194 -18.06 -33.63 -38.20
CA THR A 194 -18.74 -34.77 -38.81
C THR A 194 -20.20 -34.42 -39.03
N PRO A 195 -20.54 -33.62 -40.06
CA PRO A 195 -21.89 -33.10 -40.27
C PRO A 195 -22.86 -34.20 -40.80
N ASN A 196 -23.17 -35.16 -39.93
CA ASN A 196 -24.08 -36.30 -40.23
C ASN A 196 -25.46 -36.15 -39.56
N GLY A 197 -25.66 -35.09 -38.74
CA GLY A 197 -26.94 -34.79 -38.11
C GLY A 197 -27.22 -35.57 -36.83
N ASP A 198 -26.20 -36.19 -36.22
CA ASP A 198 -26.33 -36.95 -34.97
C ASP A 198 -26.25 -36.07 -33.70
N GLY A 199 -26.02 -34.76 -33.87
CA GLY A 199 -25.86 -33.79 -32.79
C GLY A 199 -24.45 -33.73 -32.19
N HIS A 200 -23.50 -34.51 -32.71
CA HIS A 200 -22.09 -34.53 -32.23
C HIS A 200 -21.15 -34.06 -33.32
N ASN A 201 -20.41 -32.96 -33.07
CA ASN A 201 -19.44 -32.39 -33.99
C ASN A 201 -20.00 -32.05 -35.39
N ASP A 202 -21.31 -31.83 -35.50
CA ASP A 202 -21.95 -31.50 -36.78
C ASP A 202 -21.53 -30.14 -37.33
N VAL A 203 -21.03 -29.25 -36.46
CA VAL A 203 -20.68 -27.88 -36.83
C VAL A 203 -19.34 -27.47 -36.24
N LEU A 204 -18.62 -26.65 -36.94
CA LEU A 204 -17.50 -25.88 -36.41
C LEU A 204 -18.08 -24.67 -35.63
N ASN A 205 -18.06 -24.76 -34.29
CA ASN A 205 -18.65 -23.72 -33.44
C ASN A 205 -17.57 -22.97 -32.66
N TYR A 206 -17.39 -21.72 -32.97
CA TYR A 206 -16.54 -20.76 -32.27
C TYR A 206 -17.33 -19.52 -31.82
N SER A 207 -18.60 -19.69 -31.47
CA SER A 207 -19.48 -18.60 -31.04
C SER A 207 -18.97 -17.78 -29.85
N GLU A 208 -18.06 -18.33 -29.03
CA GLU A 208 -17.41 -17.60 -27.95
C GLU A 208 -16.50 -16.46 -28.44
N LEU A 209 -16.05 -16.51 -29.71
CA LEU A 209 -15.25 -15.44 -30.31
C LEU A 209 -16.02 -14.11 -30.40
N ARG A 210 -17.36 -14.13 -30.30
CA ARG A 210 -18.20 -12.91 -30.18
C ARG A 210 -17.78 -12.03 -28.99
N LEU A 211 -17.13 -12.61 -27.97
CA LEU A 211 -16.60 -11.89 -26.81
C LEU A 211 -15.31 -11.13 -27.13
N LYS A 212 -14.71 -11.38 -28.29
CA LYS A 212 -13.53 -10.67 -28.77
C LYS A 212 -13.93 -9.63 -29.81
N GLN A 213 -13.21 -8.52 -29.83
CA GLN A 213 -13.40 -7.49 -30.87
C GLN A 213 -12.47 -7.78 -32.07
N ASN A 214 -12.92 -7.46 -33.28
CA ASN A 214 -12.13 -7.54 -34.49
C ASN A 214 -11.56 -8.94 -34.79
N VAL A 215 -12.37 -9.98 -34.57
CA VAL A 215 -12.04 -11.36 -34.95
C VAL A 215 -12.89 -11.79 -36.12
N SER A 216 -12.33 -12.53 -37.05
CA SER A 216 -13.02 -13.22 -38.13
C SER A 216 -12.52 -14.66 -38.23
N ILE A 217 -13.39 -15.57 -38.67
CA ILE A 217 -13.03 -16.94 -39.03
C ILE A 217 -13.11 -17.07 -40.53
N GLU A 218 -12.10 -17.66 -41.13
CA GLU A 218 -12.11 -18.10 -42.52
C GLU A 218 -11.68 -19.57 -42.56
N VAL A 219 -12.49 -20.38 -43.24
CA VAL A 219 -12.16 -21.78 -43.53
C VAL A 219 -11.80 -21.88 -45.00
N VAL A 220 -10.69 -22.51 -45.29
CA VAL A 220 -10.20 -22.71 -46.63
C VAL A 220 -10.12 -24.20 -46.96
N ASP A 221 -10.25 -24.56 -48.19
CA ASP A 221 -10.05 -25.92 -48.67
C ASP A 221 -8.53 -26.26 -48.70
N ARG A 222 -8.21 -27.49 -49.14
CA ARG A 222 -6.81 -27.97 -49.28
C ARG A 222 -5.97 -27.17 -50.30
N TYR A 223 -6.59 -26.41 -51.15
CA TYR A 223 -5.97 -25.60 -52.19
C TYR A 223 -5.87 -24.13 -51.79
N GLY A 224 -6.34 -23.76 -50.57
CA GLY A 224 -6.36 -22.39 -50.07
C GLY A 224 -7.54 -21.56 -50.55
N ALA A 225 -8.54 -22.15 -51.24
CA ALA A 225 -9.74 -21.44 -51.62
C ALA A 225 -10.69 -21.28 -50.41
N PRO A 226 -11.21 -20.07 -50.14
CA PRO A 226 -12.13 -19.87 -49.00
C PRO A 226 -13.46 -20.57 -49.24
N VAL A 227 -13.88 -21.42 -48.32
CA VAL A 227 -15.17 -22.14 -48.32
C VAL A 227 -16.16 -21.56 -47.32
N TYR A 228 -15.68 -20.85 -46.31
CA TYR A 228 -16.52 -20.14 -45.34
C TYR A 228 -15.79 -18.95 -44.76
N LYS A 229 -16.50 -17.83 -44.58
CA LYS A 229 -16.00 -16.63 -43.88
C LYS A 229 -17.12 -16.05 -43.01
N SER A 230 -16.86 -15.93 -41.72
CA SER A 230 -17.80 -15.29 -40.78
C SER A 230 -17.44 -13.84 -40.57
N SER A 231 -18.36 -12.94 -40.94
CA SER A 231 -18.28 -11.51 -40.69
C SER A 231 -19.32 -11.00 -39.69
N ASP A 232 -20.31 -11.85 -39.35
CA ASP A 232 -21.53 -11.51 -38.60
C ASP A 232 -21.43 -11.86 -37.09
N LYS A 233 -20.27 -12.28 -36.62
CA LYS A 233 -20.04 -12.75 -35.22
C LYS A 233 -20.79 -14.03 -34.82
N ASN A 234 -21.34 -14.77 -35.78
CA ASN A 234 -21.95 -16.06 -35.49
C ASN A 234 -20.90 -17.15 -35.29
N TYR A 235 -19.80 -17.13 -36.06
CA TYR A 235 -18.68 -18.04 -35.96
C TYR A 235 -19.03 -19.53 -35.91
N ILE A 236 -20.10 -19.90 -36.62
CA ILE A 236 -20.57 -21.28 -36.73
C ILE A 236 -20.63 -21.66 -38.20
N TRP A 237 -20.01 -22.78 -38.55
CA TRP A 237 -20.04 -23.34 -39.90
C TRP A 237 -20.49 -24.81 -39.84
N ASP A 238 -21.44 -25.17 -40.68
CA ASP A 238 -22.06 -26.49 -40.72
C ASP A 238 -21.37 -27.48 -41.70
N GLY A 239 -20.20 -27.15 -42.21
CA GLY A 239 -19.44 -28.00 -43.12
C GLY A 239 -19.92 -27.97 -44.56
N LYS A 240 -20.93 -27.18 -44.90
CA LYS A 240 -21.44 -27.04 -46.29
C LYS A 240 -20.77 -25.85 -46.97
N VAL A 241 -20.56 -25.99 -48.28
CA VAL A 241 -19.96 -24.99 -49.18
C VAL A 241 -21.04 -24.35 -50.01
#